data_e33eaac218f5368e6a1c7f4793ba49d3
#
_entry.id   e33eaac218f5368e6a1c7f4793ba49d3
#
_cell.length_a   1.000
_cell.length_b   1.000
_cell.length_c   1.000
_cell.angle_alpha   90.00
_cell.angle_beta   90.00
_cell.angle_gamma   90.00
#
_symmetry.space_group_name_H-M   'P 1'
#
loop_
_entity.id
_entity.type
_entity.pdbx_description
1 polymer ?
#
loop_
_entity_poly.entity_id
_entity_poly.type
_entity_poly.pdbx_seq_one_letter_code
_entity_poly.pdbx_strand_id
1 'polypeptide(L)'
;MAHIIEITDFSAPELDIYARLTENQLVNRADPENALFVAESPLVIGRALDAGCTPVSFLMERKHIEGKGAEVLARCPADIPVYAADLPVLTQLTGFHLTRGMLCAMRRPRLPSVAEVCANARRIAVLENIMNPTNIGAIFRSAAALNVDAVLLTAAGSDPLYRRAARVSMGNVFLVPWTYLPEGESWPDLLHDLGFRTVALALREDSLALNDPRLLAEPKLAMVLGTEGDGLASSTIAACDYTVKIPMSHGVDSLNVAAASAVAFYQLALLNG
;
A
#
# COMPACT_ATOMS: atom_id res chain seq x y z
N MET A 1 -26.75 15.77 9.61
CA MET A 1 -25.91 16.58 8.67
C MET A 1 -24.52 16.57 9.22
N ALA A 2 -23.49 16.48 8.38
CA ALA A 2 -22.11 16.51 8.86
C ALA A 2 -21.82 17.80 9.66
N HIS A 3 -20.98 17.73 10.66
CA HIS A 3 -20.60 18.87 11.51
C HIS A 3 -19.54 19.72 10.78
N ILE A 4 -19.99 20.72 10.03
CA ILE A 4 -19.11 21.60 9.23
C ILE A 4 -18.49 22.65 10.13
N ILE A 5 -17.16 22.76 10.11
CA ILE A 5 -16.34 23.70 10.87
C ILE A 5 -15.52 24.53 9.89
N GLU A 6 -15.77 25.84 9.86
CA GLU A 6 -14.98 26.76 9.05
C GLU A 6 -13.57 26.96 9.64
N ILE A 7 -12.56 26.85 8.79
CA ILE A 7 -11.17 27.07 9.21
C ILE A 7 -10.91 28.57 9.30
N THR A 8 -10.78 29.05 10.51
CA THR A 8 -10.44 30.46 10.83
C THR A 8 -9.09 30.58 11.51
N ASP A 9 -8.59 29.51 12.13
CA ASP A 9 -7.30 29.47 12.82
C ASP A 9 -6.48 28.26 12.30
N PHE A 10 -5.35 28.53 11.67
CA PHE A 10 -4.44 27.50 11.17
C PHE A 10 -3.64 26.81 12.27
N SER A 11 -3.56 27.40 13.47
CA SER A 11 -2.87 26.83 14.62
C SER A 11 -3.72 25.85 15.43
N ALA A 12 -4.99 25.67 15.07
CA ALA A 12 -5.90 24.76 15.75
C ALA A 12 -5.32 23.32 15.77
N PRO A 13 -5.21 22.67 16.96
CA PRO A 13 -4.58 21.35 17.10
C PRO A 13 -5.27 20.25 16.28
N GLU A 14 -6.56 20.37 16.02
CA GLU A 14 -7.36 19.43 15.25
C GLU A 14 -6.92 19.35 13.78
N LEU A 15 -6.22 20.39 13.28
CA LEU A 15 -5.67 20.45 11.93
C LEU A 15 -4.27 19.85 11.81
N ASP A 16 -3.62 19.49 12.94
CA ASP A 16 -2.27 18.93 12.95
C ASP A 16 -2.14 17.69 12.09
N ILE A 17 -3.16 16.83 12.09
CA ILE A 17 -3.23 15.60 11.29
C ILE A 17 -3.00 15.87 9.80
N TYR A 18 -3.47 17.03 9.32
CA TYR A 18 -3.41 17.39 7.90
C TYR A 18 -2.24 18.30 7.53
N ALA A 19 -1.68 19.01 8.51
CA ALA A 19 -0.77 20.13 8.28
C ALA A 19 0.63 19.91 8.87
N ARG A 20 0.74 19.28 10.04
CA ARG A 20 1.97 19.28 10.83
C ARG A 20 2.51 17.89 11.15
N LEU A 21 1.65 16.88 11.30
CA LEU A 21 2.09 15.51 11.58
C LEU A 21 2.63 14.84 10.31
N THR A 22 3.78 14.24 10.46
CA THR A 22 4.37 13.38 9.42
C THR A 22 3.65 12.04 9.35
N GLU A 23 3.76 11.34 8.22
CA GLU A 23 3.21 9.99 8.04
C GLU A 23 3.68 9.02 9.16
N ASN A 24 4.96 9.10 9.57
CA ASN A 24 5.50 8.27 10.65
C ASN A 24 4.87 8.59 12.02
N GLN A 25 4.57 9.86 12.29
CA GLN A 25 3.87 10.27 13.52
C GLN A 25 2.43 9.78 13.52
N LEU A 26 1.77 9.76 12.36
CA LEU A 26 0.41 9.23 12.22
C LEU A 26 0.36 7.72 12.41
N VAL A 27 1.38 6.96 11.94
CA VAL A 27 1.49 5.51 12.17
C VAL A 27 1.53 5.17 13.66
N ASN A 28 2.09 6.05 14.50
CA ASN A 28 2.09 5.97 15.96
C ASN A 28 2.38 4.55 16.49
N ARG A 29 3.53 4.00 16.13
CA ARG A 29 3.92 2.61 16.52
C ARG A 29 3.94 2.36 18.02
N ALA A 30 4.11 3.42 18.83
CA ALA A 30 4.11 3.34 20.29
C ALA A 30 2.70 3.16 20.86
N ASP A 31 1.66 3.62 20.14
CA ASP A 31 0.26 3.53 20.53
C ASP A 31 -0.60 3.20 19.29
N PRO A 32 -0.58 1.93 18.85
CA PRO A 32 -1.26 1.49 17.62
C PRO A 32 -2.79 1.68 17.65
N GLU A 33 -3.41 1.72 18.83
CA GLU A 33 -4.86 1.94 18.96
C GLU A 33 -5.26 3.36 18.56
N ASN A 34 -4.34 4.33 18.72
CA ASN A 34 -4.52 5.70 18.29
C ASN A 34 -3.85 6.03 16.95
N ALA A 35 -3.30 5.03 16.27
CA ALA A 35 -2.69 5.18 14.96
C ALA A 35 -3.70 5.64 13.90
N LEU A 36 -3.24 6.57 13.04
CA LEU A 36 -4.04 7.18 11.98
C LEU A 36 -3.38 7.02 10.62
N PHE A 37 -4.15 7.26 9.59
CA PHE A 37 -3.67 7.53 8.24
C PHE A 37 -4.58 8.55 7.56
N VAL A 38 -4.09 9.18 6.50
CA VAL A 38 -4.87 10.16 5.73
C VAL A 38 -5.18 9.59 4.35
N ALA A 39 -6.46 9.37 4.08
CA ALA A 39 -6.97 8.99 2.77
C ALA A 39 -7.27 10.24 1.92
N GLU A 40 -6.86 10.24 0.65
CA GLU A 40 -7.06 11.36 -0.28
C GLU A 40 -7.95 10.93 -1.44
N SER A 41 -9.02 11.63 -1.68
CA SER A 41 -10.05 11.51 -2.73
C SER A 41 -11.28 10.68 -2.33
N PRO A 42 -12.45 11.00 -2.91
CA PRO A 42 -13.69 10.23 -2.64
C PRO A 42 -13.54 8.73 -2.88
N LEU A 43 -12.84 8.33 -3.96
CA LEU A 43 -12.65 6.91 -4.30
C LEU A 43 -11.83 6.17 -3.25
N VAL A 44 -10.70 6.75 -2.83
CA VAL A 44 -9.81 6.10 -1.84
C VAL A 44 -10.50 6.02 -0.48
N ILE A 45 -11.18 7.09 -0.07
CA ILE A 45 -11.95 7.13 1.18
C ILE A 45 -13.10 6.12 1.14
N GLY A 46 -13.83 6.06 0.03
CA GLY A 46 -14.90 5.08 -0.17
C GLY A 46 -14.42 3.64 -0.01
N ARG A 47 -13.29 3.28 -0.62
CA ARG A 47 -12.67 1.95 -0.47
C ARG A 47 -12.19 1.66 0.95
N ALA A 48 -11.64 2.66 1.65
CA ALA A 48 -11.27 2.53 3.05
C ALA A 48 -12.50 2.26 3.93
N LEU A 49 -13.61 2.97 3.69
CA LEU A 49 -14.89 2.72 4.38
C LEU A 49 -15.45 1.33 4.06
N ASP A 50 -15.36 0.86 2.81
CA ASP A 50 -15.76 -0.50 2.42
C ASP A 50 -14.94 -1.57 3.13
N ALA A 51 -13.68 -1.29 3.41
CA ALA A 51 -12.78 -2.14 4.18
C ALA A 51 -12.95 -2.02 5.71
N GLY A 52 -13.94 -1.25 6.19
CA GLY A 52 -14.26 -1.11 7.61
C GLY A 52 -13.38 -0.09 8.36
N CYS A 53 -12.59 0.73 7.67
CA CYS A 53 -11.81 1.79 8.33
C CYS A 53 -12.74 2.86 8.92
N THR A 54 -12.45 3.30 10.14
CA THR A 54 -13.27 4.28 10.85
C THR A 54 -12.78 5.70 10.57
N PRO A 55 -13.62 6.59 10.00
CA PRO A 55 -13.27 7.99 9.79
C PRO A 55 -13.24 8.75 11.12
N VAL A 56 -12.33 9.71 11.24
CA VAL A 56 -12.15 10.57 12.43
C VAL A 56 -12.54 12.00 12.12
N SER A 57 -12.11 12.53 11.00
CA SER A 57 -12.45 13.89 10.54
C SER A 57 -12.18 14.03 9.04
N PHE A 58 -12.68 15.11 8.47
CA PHE A 58 -12.43 15.48 7.07
C PHE A 58 -11.78 16.86 6.96
N LEU A 59 -10.96 17.05 5.93
CA LEU A 59 -10.51 18.35 5.45
C LEU A 59 -10.94 18.48 3.98
N MET A 60 -11.81 19.46 3.67
CA MET A 60 -12.46 19.54 2.37
C MET A 60 -12.50 20.96 1.82
N GLU A 61 -12.40 21.08 0.50
CA GLU A 61 -12.82 22.30 -0.18
C GLU A 61 -14.34 22.42 -0.12
N ARG A 62 -14.83 23.58 0.29
CA ARG A 62 -16.27 23.86 0.54
C ARG A 62 -17.20 23.38 -0.57
N LYS A 63 -16.84 23.62 -1.83
CA LYS A 63 -17.66 23.23 -3.00
C LYS A 63 -17.87 21.73 -3.13
N HIS A 64 -17.05 20.91 -2.46
CA HIS A 64 -17.15 19.43 -2.55
C HIS A 64 -18.03 18.83 -1.46
N ILE A 65 -18.45 19.59 -0.46
CA ILE A 65 -19.32 19.09 0.63
C ILE A 65 -20.67 18.61 0.06
N GLU A 66 -21.31 19.43 -0.77
CA GLU A 66 -22.57 19.08 -1.46
C GLU A 66 -22.34 18.43 -2.83
N GLY A 67 -21.09 18.33 -3.27
CA GLY A 67 -20.67 17.77 -4.55
C GLY A 67 -20.11 16.36 -4.42
N LYS A 68 -18.89 16.18 -4.91
CA LYS A 68 -18.20 14.87 -4.96
C LYS A 68 -17.99 14.20 -3.60
N GLY A 69 -18.03 14.96 -2.51
CA GLY A 69 -17.87 14.43 -1.15
C GLY A 69 -19.19 14.01 -0.50
N ALA A 70 -20.33 14.44 -1.02
CA ALA A 70 -21.63 14.21 -0.39
C ALA A 70 -21.94 12.73 -0.15
N GLU A 71 -21.67 11.86 -1.13
CA GLU A 71 -21.89 10.42 -1.03
C GLU A 71 -21.00 9.78 0.06
N VAL A 72 -19.75 10.23 0.17
CA VAL A 72 -18.81 9.74 1.20
C VAL A 72 -19.28 10.20 2.58
N LEU A 73 -19.64 11.46 2.73
CA LEU A 73 -20.11 12.02 4.01
C LEU A 73 -21.41 11.35 4.48
N ALA A 74 -22.31 11.00 3.56
CA ALA A 74 -23.55 10.29 3.87
C ALA A 74 -23.33 8.90 4.48
N ARG A 75 -22.15 8.31 4.30
CA ARG A 75 -21.75 7.01 4.87
C ARG A 75 -21.08 7.14 6.24
N CYS A 76 -20.83 8.34 6.70
CA CYS A 76 -20.12 8.64 7.95
C CYS A 76 -21.10 9.06 9.07
N PRO A 77 -20.68 9.02 10.34
CA PRO A 77 -21.47 9.57 11.45
C PRO A 77 -21.86 11.03 11.20
N ALA A 78 -23.09 11.38 11.60
CA ALA A 78 -23.63 12.72 11.34
C ALA A 78 -22.92 13.85 12.10
N ASP A 79 -22.22 13.53 13.16
CA ASP A 79 -21.45 14.44 14.02
C ASP A 79 -19.97 14.50 13.66
N ILE A 80 -19.53 13.79 12.60
CA ILE A 80 -18.13 13.80 12.19
C ILE A 80 -17.66 15.20 11.82
N PRO A 81 -16.50 15.67 12.36
CA PRO A 81 -15.96 17.00 12.02
C PRO A 81 -15.57 17.08 10.54
N VAL A 82 -16.04 18.12 9.86
CA VAL A 82 -15.66 18.46 8.49
C VAL A 82 -15.06 19.86 8.47
N TYR A 83 -13.75 19.94 8.49
CA TYR A 83 -13.02 21.21 8.38
C TYR A 83 -13.07 21.70 6.94
N ALA A 84 -13.66 22.87 6.73
CA ALA A 84 -13.92 23.40 5.41
C ALA A 84 -13.27 24.77 5.19
N ALA A 85 -12.74 24.96 3.99
CA ALA A 85 -12.28 26.27 3.51
C ALA A 85 -12.22 26.28 1.98
N ASP A 86 -11.89 27.43 1.41
CA ASP A 86 -11.58 27.55 -0.01
C ASP A 86 -10.20 27.00 -0.34
N LEU A 87 -10.00 26.57 -1.58
CA LEU A 87 -8.77 25.89 -2.03
C LEU A 87 -7.46 26.64 -1.71
N PRO A 88 -7.34 27.99 -1.84
CA PRO A 88 -6.13 28.71 -1.46
C PRO A 88 -5.77 28.54 0.02
N VAL A 89 -6.77 28.57 0.90
CA VAL A 89 -6.62 28.38 2.35
C VAL A 89 -6.15 26.97 2.66
N LEU A 90 -6.78 25.96 2.04
CA LEU A 90 -6.37 24.56 2.20
C LEU A 90 -4.96 24.30 1.68
N THR A 91 -4.58 24.92 0.56
CA THR A 91 -3.23 24.81 0.00
C THR A 91 -2.18 25.41 0.93
N GLN A 92 -2.48 26.56 1.56
CA GLN A 92 -1.61 27.17 2.54
C GLN A 92 -1.47 26.30 3.80
N LEU A 93 -2.57 25.71 4.28
CA LEU A 93 -2.59 24.85 5.47
C LEU A 93 -1.78 23.57 5.26
N THR A 94 -2.00 22.87 4.16
CA THR A 94 -1.41 21.55 3.90
C THR A 94 -0.04 21.60 3.26
N GLY A 95 0.35 22.73 2.70
CA GLY A 95 1.59 22.89 1.93
C GLY A 95 1.56 22.24 0.54
N PHE A 96 0.41 21.73 0.08
CA PHE A 96 0.24 21.18 -1.28
C PHE A 96 -1.17 21.46 -1.82
N HIS A 97 -1.29 21.46 -3.14
CA HIS A 97 -2.56 21.67 -3.82
C HIS A 97 -3.49 20.45 -3.71
N LEU A 98 -4.66 20.64 -3.12
CA LEU A 98 -5.65 19.58 -2.88
C LEU A 98 -6.41 19.23 -4.19
N THR A 99 -5.74 18.57 -5.13
CA THR A 99 -6.27 18.29 -6.48
C THR A 99 -7.53 17.42 -6.50
N ARG A 100 -7.75 16.65 -5.45
CA ARG A 100 -8.90 15.71 -5.33
C ARG A 100 -10.00 16.24 -4.42
N GLY A 101 -9.81 17.40 -3.81
CA GLY A 101 -10.81 18.17 -3.10
C GLY A 101 -11.15 17.72 -1.68
N MET A 102 -10.67 16.56 -1.22
CA MET A 102 -10.92 16.09 0.14
C MET A 102 -9.83 15.16 0.67
N LEU A 103 -9.57 15.27 1.96
CA LEU A 103 -8.81 14.35 2.80
C LEU A 103 -9.72 13.82 3.91
N CYS A 104 -9.46 12.60 4.36
CA CYS A 104 -10.09 12.02 5.53
C CYS A 104 -9.02 11.41 6.44
N ALA A 105 -8.95 11.84 7.68
CA ALA A 105 -8.20 11.17 8.71
C ALA A 105 -9.01 9.95 9.18
N MET A 106 -8.38 8.79 9.20
CA MET A 106 -9.02 7.52 9.54
C MET A 106 -8.17 6.74 10.54
N ARG A 107 -8.82 5.97 11.40
CA ARG A 107 -8.15 5.00 12.27
C ARG A 107 -7.50 3.91 11.43
N ARG A 108 -6.26 3.53 11.79
CA ARG A 108 -5.60 2.39 11.13
C ARG A 108 -6.31 1.09 11.52
N PRO A 109 -6.56 0.20 10.55
CA PRO A 109 -7.08 -1.13 10.87
C PRO A 109 -6.01 -1.96 11.59
N ARG A 110 -6.44 -2.87 12.45
CA ARG A 110 -5.55 -3.92 12.95
C ARG A 110 -5.18 -4.82 11.78
N LEU A 111 -3.88 -5.03 11.59
CA LEU A 111 -3.40 -5.93 10.55
C LEU A 111 -3.57 -7.39 10.99
N PRO A 112 -3.96 -8.28 10.06
CA PRO A 112 -3.99 -9.73 10.32
C PRO A 112 -2.57 -10.29 10.43
N SER A 113 -2.44 -11.49 11.01
CA SER A 113 -1.18 -12.23 11.01
C SER A 113 -0.81 -12.73 9.60
N VAL A 114 0.46 -13.09 9.40
CA VAL A 114 0.92 -13.70 8.13
C VAL A 114 0.12 -14.97 7.81
N ALA A 115 -0.14 -15.81 8.82
CA ALA A 115 -0.90 -17.03 8.65
C ALA A 115 -2.35 -16.76 8.17
N GLU A 116 -3.02 -15.75 8.75
CA GLU A 116 -4.38 -15.35 8.33
C GLU A 116 -4.39 -14.82 6.89
N VAL A 117 -3.42 -13.96 6.53
CA VAL A 117 -3.31 -13.39 5.18
C VAL A 117 -3.02 -14.47 4.14
N CYS A 118 -2.23 -15.49 4.50
CA CYS A 118 -1.81 -16.55 3.60
C CYS A 118 -2.72 -17.79 3.59
N ALA A 119 -3.76 -17.85 4.42
CA ALA A 119 -4.57 -19.06 4.65
C ALA A 119 -5.12 -19.68 3.35
N ASN A 120 -5.64 -18.86 2.44
CA ASN A 120 -6.20 -19.29 1.16
C ASN A 120 -5.40 -18.78 -0.05
N ALA A 121 -4.25 -18.17 0.20
CA ALA A 121 -3.44 -17.57 -0.84
C ALA A 121 -2.62 -18.63 -1.59
N ARG A 122 -2.50 -18.46 -2.90
CA ARG A 122 -1.68 -19.26 -3.80
C ARG A 122 -0.56 -18.45 -4.43
N ARG A 123 -0.81 -17.18 -4.70
CA ARG A 123 0.13 -16.25 -5.35
C ARG A 123 0.26 -14.99 -4.50
N ILE A 124 1.39 -14.85 -3.83
CA ILE A 124 1.65 -13.68 -2.96
C ILE A 124 2.86 -12.90 -3.44
N ALA A 125 2.92 -11.64 -3.06
CA ALA A 125 4.11 -10.80 -3.24
C ALA A 125 4.77 -10.50 -1.90
N VAL A 126 6.10 -10.54 -1.86
CA VAL A 126 6.92 -10.10 -0.73
C VAL A 126 7.70 -8.87 -1.15
N LEU A 127 7.52 -7.76 -0.45
CA LEU A 127 8.17 -6.48 -0.74
C LEU A 127 9.28 -6.22 0.27
N GLU A 128 10.54 -6.42 -0.15
CA GLU A 128 11.69 -6.20 0.69
C GLU A 128 12.18 -4.77 0.56
N ASN A 129 12.01 -3.98 1.62
CA ASN A 129 12.57 -2.63 1.77
C ASN A 129 12.20 -1.65 0.64
N ILE A 130 10.99 -1.74 0.09
CA ILE A 130 10.53 -0.78 -0.92
C ILE A 130 10.29 0.57 -0.26
N MET A 131 11.21 1.53 -0.48
CA MET A 131 11.22 2.82 0.23
C MET A 131 10.31 3.88 -0.40
N ASN A 132 10.03 3.79 -1.69
CA ASN A 132 9.23 4.78 -2.38
C ASN A 132 7.72 4.48 -2.27
N PRO A 133 6.91 5.32 -1.58
CA PRO A 133 5.47 5.07 -1.44
C PRO A 133 4.73 5.09 -2.78
N THR A 134 5.28 5.73 -3.82
CA THR A 134 4.70 5.66 -5.18
C THR A 134 4.80 4.24 -5.73
N ASN A 135 5.93 3.55 -5.52
CA ASN A 135 6.10 2.19 -5.97
C ASN A 135 5.24 1.21 -5.18
N ILE A 136 5.15 1.37 -3.85
CA ILE A 136 4.20 0.60 -3.04
C ILE A 136 2.77 0.73 -3.62
N GLY A 137 2.31 1.95 -3.85
CA GLY A 137 0.96 2.17 -4.40
C GLY A 137 0.76 1.55 -5.78
N ALA A 138 1.75 1.64 -6.67
CA ALA A 138 1.69 1.05 -8.01
C ALA A 138 1.73 -0.48 -7.96
N ILE A 139 2.53 -1.07 -7.06
CA ILE A 139 2.58 -2.52 -6.84
C ILE A 139 1.22 -3.04 -6.33
N PHE A 140 0.61 -2.39 -5.34
CA PHE A 140 -0.73 -2.77 -4.86
C PHE A 140 -1.81 -2.65 -5.94
N ARG A 141 -1.70 -1.65 -6.81
CA ARG A 141 -2.61 -1.51 -7.95
C ARG A 141 -2.43 -2.66 -8.94
N SER A 142 -1.21 -3.06 -9.25
CA SER A 142 -0.91 -4.21 -10.11
C SER A 142 -1.32 -5.52 -9.45
N ALA A 143 -1.08 -5.68 -8.14
CA ALA A 143 -1.46 -6.87 -7.39
C ALA A 143 -2.98 -7.10 -7.44
N ALA A 144 -3.77 -6.06 -7.18
CA ALA A 144 -5.23 -6.14 -7.27
C ALA A 144 -5.73 -6.46 -8.69
N ALA A 145 -5.08 -5.90 -9.71
CA ALA A 145 -5.48 -6.09 -11.11
C ALA A 145 -5.06 -7.46 -11.68
N LEU A 146 -4.00 -8.07 -11.16
CA LEU A 146 -3.33 -9.23 -11.74
C LEU A 146 -3.40 -10.47 -10.83
N ASN A 147 -4.42 -10.55 -10.00
CA ASN A 147 -4.78 -11.74 -9.22
C ASN A 147 -3.69 -12.19 -8.22
N VAL A 148 -3.04 -11.23 -7.56
CA VAL A 148 -2.19 -11.50 -6.40
C VAL A 148 -3.06 -11.56 -5.16
N ASP A 149 -3.02 -12.68 -4.45
CA ASP A 149 -3.91 -12.96 -3.32
C ASP A 149 -3.55 -12.17 -2.06
N ALA A 150 -2.26 -11.88 -1.85
CA ALA A 150 -1.78 -11.18 -0.69
C ALA A 150 -0.44 -10.48 -0.92
N VAL A 151 -0.15 -9.46 -0.10
CA VAL A 151 1.14 -8.77 -0.11
C VAL A 151 1.73 -8.77 1.31
N LEU A 152 2.98 -9.22 1.43
CA LEU A 152 3.76 -9.17 2.67
C LEU A 152 4.87 -8.13 2.54
N LEU A 153 5.16 -7.39 3.60
CA LEU A 153 6.17 -6.34 3.58
C LEU A 153 7.19 -6.52 4.71
N THR A 154 8.44 -6.19 4.45
CA THR A 154 9.40 -5.98 5.55
C THR A 154 9.16 -4.63 6.23
N ALA A 155 9.45 -4.53 7.52
CA ALA A 155 9.13 -3.35 8.33
C ALA A 155 9.89 -2.08 7.93
N ALA A 156 11.04 -2.21 7.25
CA ALA A 156 11.89 -1.08 6.86
C ALA A 156 11.34 -0.30 5.63
N GLY A 157 10.41 -0.88 4.87
CA GLY A 157 9.81 -0.24 3.69
C GLY A 157 8.80 0.85 4.02
N SER A 158 8.33 1.55 2.98
CA SER A 158 7.21 2.49 3.09
C SER A 158 5.91 1.78 3.40
N ASP A 159 5.12 2.39 4.26
CA ASP A 159 3.81 1.87 4.67
C ASP A 159 2.77 2.00 3.53
N PRO A 160 1.97 0.96 3.25
CA PRO A 160 0.92 1.00 2.23
C PRO A 160 -0.18 2.03 2.49
N LEU A 161 -0.41 2.42 3.75
CA LEU A 161 -1.40 3.44 4.13
C LEU A 161 -0.83 4.85 4.16
N TYR A 162 0.44 5.07 3.81
CA TYR A 162 0.89 6.43 3.56
C TYR A 162 0.02 7.07 2.48
N ARG A 163 -0.39 8.31 2.69
CA ARG A 163 -1.32 9.05 1.82
C ARG A 163 -0.96 8.90 0.33
N ARG A 164 0.34 9.01 0.01
CA ARG A 164 0.81 8.87 -1.37
C ARG A 164 0.65 7.45 -1.91
N ALA A 165 0.94 6.42 -1.12
CA ALA A 165 0.79 5.03 -1.52
C ALA A 165 -0.70 4.68 -1.73
N ALA A 166 -1.55 5.00 -0.77
CA ALA A 166 -2.99 4.78 -0.87
C ALA A 166 -3.61 5.49 -2.08
N ARG A 167 -3.18 6.74 -2.36
CA ARG A 167 -3.63 7.51 -3.52
C ARG A 167 -3.16 6.92 -4.85
N VAL A 168 -1.88 6.56 -4.98
CA VAL A 168 -1.32 5.97 -6.21
C VAL A 168 -1.95 4.62 -6.50
N SER A 169 -2.21 3.81 -5.47
CA SER A 169 -2.94 2.56 -5.60
C SER A 169 -4.40 2.75 -6.00
N MET A 170 -4.92 3.98 -6.00
CA MET A 170 -6.35 4.27 -6.15
C MET A 170 -7.20 3.61 -5.04
N GLY A 171 -6.61 3.36 -3.86
CA GLY A 171 -7.24 2.63 -2.75
C GLY A 171 -7.21 1.10 -2.88
N ASN A 172 -6.46 0.54 -3.85
CA ASN A 172 -6.35 -0.91 -3.98
C ASN A 172 -5.61 -1.57 -2.80
N VAL A 173 -4.89 -0.79 -1.97
CA VAL A 173 -4.34 -1.26 -0.69
C VAL A 173 -5.42 -1.80 0.26
N PHE A 174 -6.69 -1.45 0.06
CA PHE A 174 -7.83 -1.94 0.83
C PHE A 174 -8.51 -3.16 0.20
N LEU A 175 -8.12 -3.55 -1.03
CA LEU A 175 -8.70 -4.70 -1.74
C LEU A 175 -7.84 -5.95 -1.64
N VAL A 176 -6.52 -5.80 -1.54
CA VAL A 176 -5.58 -6.92 -1.43
C VAL A 176 -5.17 -7.05 0.04
N PRO A 177 -5.38 -8.21 0.69
CA PRO A 177 -4.91 -8.46 2.04
C PRO A 177 -3.40 -8.27 2.16
N TRP A 178 -2.95 -7.65 3.24
CA TRP A 178 -1.52 -7.44 3.46
C TRP A 178 -1.18 -7.36 4.95
N THR A 179 0.08 -7.65 5.26
CA THR A 179 0.64 -7.47 6.61
C THR A 179 2.16 -7.35 6.56
N TYR A 180 2.77 -7.03 7.69
CA TYR A 180 4.21 -7.07 7.84
C TYR A 180 4.71 -8.47 8.20
N LEU A 181 5.88 -8.81 7.66
CA LEU A 181 6.65 -9.96 8.09
C LEU A 181 7.20 -9.71 9.51
N PRO A 182 7.28 -10.73 10.36
CA PRO A 182 7.83 -10.58 11.71
C PRO A 182 9.31 -10.21 11.65
N GLU A 183 9.73 -9.31 12.55
CA GLU A 183 11.14 -8.96 12.70
C GLU A 183 11.88 -10.03 13.53
N GLY A 184 13.12 -10.30 13.16
CA GLY A 184 13.97 -11.25 13.89
C GLY A 184 13.73 -12.73 13.59
N GLU A 185 12.78 -13.06 12.75
CA GLU A 185 12.51 -14.42 12.28
C GLU A 185 12.93 -14.58 10.81
N SER A 186 13.27 -15.82 10.42
CA SER A 186 13.50 -16.17 9.02
C SER A 186 12.16 -16.20 8.29
N TRP A 187 11.80 -15.10 7.61
CA TRP A 187 10.55 -15.07 6.86
C TRP A 187 10.50 -16.07 5.67
N PRO A 188 11.62 -16.47 5.00
CA PRO A 188 11.58 -17.53 4.00
C PRO A 188 11.16 -18.87 4.63
N ASP A 189 11.68 -19.22 5.80
CA ASP A 189 11.28 -20.44 6.52
C ASP A 189 9.81 -20.41 6.90
N LEU A 190 9.32 -19.28 7.40
CA LEU A 190 7.90 -19.07 7.70
C LEU A 190 7.01 -19.32 6.46
N LEU A 191 7.42 -18.85 5.27
CA LEU A 191 6.67 -19.06 4.04
C LEU A 191 6.75 -20.52 3.56
N HIS A 192 7.89 -21.18 3.75
CA HIS A 192 8.02 -22.62 3.47
C HIS A 192 7.07 -23.45 4.36
N ASP A 193 6.97 -23.11 5.66
CA ASP A 193 6.05 -23.78 6.58
C ASP A 193 4.57 -23.59 6.18
N LEU A 194 4.25 -22.45 5.52
CA LEU A 194 2.93 -22.18 4.94
C LEU A 194 2.74 -22.82 3.55
N GLY A 195 3.74 -23.56 3.06
CA GLY A 195 3.72 -24.31 1.81
C GLY A 195 4.05 -23.50 0.56
N PHE A 196 4.59 -22.29 0.68
CA PHE A 196 5.03 -21.49 -0.45
C PHE A 196 6.44 -21.88 -0.91
N ARG A 197 6.65 -21.86 -2.23
CA ARG A 197 7.97 -21.69 -2.82
C ARG A 197 8.26 -20.23 -3.07
N THR A 198 9.49 -19.81 -2.79
CA THR A 198 9.92 -18.42 -2.87
C THR A 198 10.70 -18.16 -4.15
N VAL A 199 10.39 -17.03 -4.82
CA VAL A 199 10.99 -16.64 -6.10
C VAL A 199 11.57 -15.23 -5.99
N ALA A 200 12.90 -15.13 -5.94
CA ALA A 200 13.61 -13.87 -5.95
C ALA A 200 13.64 -13.27 -7.37
N LEU A 201 13.08 -12.06 -7.55
CA LEU A 201 13.25 -11.30 -8.80
C LEU A 201 14.60 -10.58 -8.76
N ALA A 202 15.62 -11.20 -9.36
CA ALA A 202 16.99 -10.67 -9.37
C ALA A 202 17.72 -11.04 -10.67
N LEU A 203 18.59 -10.12 -11.12
CA LEU A 203 19.40 -10.33 -12.29
C LEU A 203 20.70 -11.06 -11.93
N ARG A 204 20.72 -12.38 -12.13
CA ARG A 204 21.90 -13.22 -11.93
C ARG A 204 22.13 -14.08 -13.17
N GLU A 205 23.35 -14.60 -13.35
CA GLU A 205 23.69 -15.44 -14.51
C GLU A 205 22.85 -16.72 -14.52
N ASP A 206 22.64 -17.34 -13.36
CA ASP A 206 21.91 -18.58 -13.16
C ASP A 206 20.39 -18.41 -13.00
N SER A 207 19.86 -17.20 -13.15
CA SER A 207 18.42 -16.93 -13.02
C SER A 207 17.61 -17.62 -14.10
N LEU A 208 16.49 -18.21 -13.70
CA LEU A 208 15.50 -18.79 -14.60
C LEU A 208 14.77 -17.69 -15.40
N ALA A 209 14.22 -18.06 -16.53
CA ALA A 209 13.27 -17.19 -17.21
C ALA A 209 11.95 -17.11 -16.45
N LEU A 210 11.28 -15.96 -16.49
CA LEU A 210 10.03 -15.75 -15.75
C LEU A 210 8.89 -16.70 -16.18
N ASN A 211 8.96 -17.25 -17.39
CA ASN A 211 8.00 -18.23 -17.93
C ASN A 211 8.47 -19.68 -17.81
N ASP A 212 9.45 -19.95 -16.94
CA ASP A 212 9.94 -21.34 -16.73
C ASP A 212 8.81 -22.23 -16.21
N PRO A 213 8.59 -23.42 -16.81
CA PRO A 213 7.51 -24.33 -16.42
C PRO A 213 7.55 -24.77 -14.95
N ARG A 214 8.72 -24.79 -14.33
CA ARG A 214 8.88 -25.14 -12.90
C ARG A 214 8.13 -24.16 -12.00
N LEU A 215 8.22 -22.85 -12.30
CA LEU A 215 7.53 -21.81 -11.54
C LEU A 215 6.00 -21.91 -11.68
N LEU A 216 5.56 -22.25 -12.89
CA LEU A 216 4.14 -22.36 -13.22
C LEU A 216 3.50 -23.60 -12.58
N ALA A 217 4.29 -24.65 -12.33
CA ALA A 217 3.85 -25.87 -11.71
C ALA A 217 3.71 -25.77 -10.18
N GLU A 218 4.29 -24.74 -9.55
CA GLU A 218 4.23 -24.59 -8.10
C GLU A 218 2.80 -24.25 -7.62
N PRO A 219 2.24 -25.01 -6.67
CA PRO A 219 0.89 -24.78 -6.18
C PRO A 219 0.76 -23.47 -5.43
N LYS A 220 1.80 -23.07 -4.68
CA LYS A 220 1.89 -21.81 -3.94
C LYS A 220 3.22 -21.12 -4.21
N LEU A 221 3.17 -19.85 -4.64
CA LEU A 221 4.36 -19.11 -5.03
C LEU A 221 4.39 -17.72 -4.38
N ALA A 222 5.51 -17.37 -3.75
CA ALA A 222 5.81 -16.07 -3.17
C ALA A 222 6.84 -15.34 -4.04
N MET A 223 6.40 -14.26 -4.71
CA MET A 223 7.23 -13.43 -5.57
C MET A 223 7.92 -12.33 -4.76
N VAL A 224 9.24 -12.39 -4.63
CA VAL A 224 10.04 -11.49 -3.80
C VAL A 224 10.63 -10.38 -4.64
N LEU A 225 10.30 -9.13 -4.30
CA LEU A 225 10.74 -7.92 -4.98
C LEU A 225 11.56 -7.05 -4.03
N GLY A 226 12.73 -6.61 -4.48
CA GLY A 226 13.65 -5.78 -3.71
C GLY A 226 13.55 -4.29 -4.01
N THR A 227 14.27 -3.50 -3.23
CA THR A 227 14.33 -2.06 -3.36
C THR A 227 14.97 -1.61 -4.71
N GLU A 228 14.75 -0.36 -5.06
CA GLU A 228 15.38 0.26 -6.22
C GLU A 228 16.88 0.51 -5.96
N GLY A 229 17.69 0.27 -6.96
CA GLY A 229 19.14 0.40 -6.89
C GLY A 229 19.83 -0.88 -6.43
N ASP A 230 19.78 -1.19 -5.14
CA ASP A 230 20.48 -2.35 -4.56
C ASP A 230 19.76 -3.70 -4.83
N GLY A 231 18.47 -3.67 -5.16
CA GLY A 231 17.66 -4.87 -5.37
C GLY A 231 17.39 -5.64 -4.07
N LEU A 232 17.38 -6.97 -4.17
CA LEU A 232 17.25 -7.87 -3.02
C LEU A 232 18.59 -8.09 -2.32
N ALA A 233 18.58 -8.23 -1.01
CA ALA A 233 19.77 -8.62 -0.27
C ALA A 233 20.31 -9.98 -0.76
N SER A 234 21.63 -10.15 -0.79
CA SER A 234 22.25 -11.41 -1.22
C SER A 234 21.83 -12.60 -0.34
N SER A 235 21.59 -12.38 0.96
CA SER A 235 21.06 -13.37 1.88
C SER A 235 19.63 -13.77 1.53
N THR A 236 18.78 -12.83 1.12
CA THR A 236 17.41 -13.09 0.65
C THR A 236 17.42 -13.93 -0.61
N ILE A 237 18.25 -13.55 -1.59
CA ILE A 237 18.38 -14.31 -2.84
C ILE A 237 18.84 -15.77 -2.56
N ALA A 238 19.81 -15.93 -1.66
CA ALA A 238 20.33 -17.24 -1.30
C ALA A 238 19.33 -18.12 -0.52
N ALA A 239 18.37 -17.50 0.19
CA ALA A 239 17.33 -18.20 0.94
C ALA A 239 16.10 -18.54 0.11
N CYS A 240 15.95 -17.97 -1.10
CA CYS A 240 14.84 -18.29 -1.99
C CYS A 240 15.06 -19.59 -2.75
N ASP A 241 13.96 -20.32 -3.05
CA ASP A 241 13.99 -21.56 -3.82
C ASP A 241 14.39 -21.35 -5.28
N TYR A 242 13.98 -20.21 -5.85
CA TYR A 242 14.26 -19.86 -7.24
C TYR A 242 14.74 -18.40 -7.33
N THR A 243 15.60 -18.16 -8.33
CA THR A 243 15.92 -16.81 -8.77
C THR A 243 15.46 -16.65 -10.22
N VAL A 244 14.73 -15.58 -10.51
CA VAL A 244 14.19 -15.34 -11.85
C VAL A 244 14.57 -13.97 -12.36
N LYS A 245 14.68 -13.84 -13.67
CA LYS A 245 14.93 -12.57 -14.36
C LYS A 245 13.89 -12.29 -15.43
N ILE A 246 13.56 -11.02 -15.57
CA ILE A 246 12.87 -10.50 -16.74
C ILE A 246 13.92 -10.26 -17.83
N PRO A 247 13.84 -10.90 -19.01
CA PRO A 247 14.81 -10.65 -20.08
C PRO A 247 14.77 -9.18 -20.50
N MET A 248 15.95 -8.55 -20.57
CA MET A 248 16.10 -7.15 -20.97
C MET A 248 16.80 -7.06 -22.32
N SER A 249 16.60 -5.95 -23.02
CA SER A 249 17.22 -5.63 -24.30
C SER A 249 18.04 -4.34 -24.21
N HIS A 250 18.88 -4.08 -25.20
CA HIS A 250 19.64 -2.84 -25.35
C HIS A 250 20.59 -2.50 -24.18
N GLY A 251 21.04 -3.49 -23.41
CA GLY A 251 21.93 -3.27 -22.27
C GLY A 251 21.27 -2.62 -21.07
N VAL A 252 19.93 -2.65 -20.99
CA VAL A 252 19.20 -2.21 -19.81
C VAL A 252 19.28 -3.30 -18.76
N ASP A 253 19.71 -2.95 -17.53
CA ASP A 253 19.92 -3.93 -16.45
C ASP A 253 18.66 -4.22 -15.64
N SER A 254 17.76 -3.25 -15.49
CA SER A 254 16.57 -3.43 -14.64
C SER A 254 15.39 -2.55 -15.09
N LEU A 255 14.20 -2.91 -14.62
CA LEU A 255 12.99 -2.08 -14.65
C LEU A 255 12.77 -1.45 -13.26
N ASN A 256 12.05 -0.33 -13.24
CA ASN A 256 11.45 0.14 -11.99
C ASN A 256 10.67 -0.99 -11.33
N VAL A 257 10.77 -1.12 -10.00
CA VAL A 257 10.20 -2.26 -9.26
C VAL A 257 8.69 -2.42 -9.45
N ALA A 258 7.95 -1.33 -9.60
CA ALA A 258 6.51 -1.41 -9.87
C ALA A 258 6.22 -1.92 -11.30
N ALA A 259 7.06 -1.61 -12.28
CA ALA A 259 6.95 -2.18 -13.63
C ALA A 259 7.34 -3.66 -13.63
N ALA A 260 8.44 -4.02 -12.95
CA ALA A 260 8.87 -5.41 -12.79
C ALA A 260 7.78 -6.25 -12.11
N SER A 261 7.13 -5.72 -11.05
CA SER A 261 6.05 -6.40 -10.36
C SER A 261 4.87 -6.69 -11.29
N ALA A 262 4.47 -5.72 -12.12
CA ALA A 262 3.35 -5.93 -13.06
C ALA A 262 3.64 -7.05 -14.08
N VAL A 263 4.87 -7.12 -14.59
CA VAL A 263 5.30 -8.20 -15.51
C VAL A 263 5.29 -9.55 -14.80
N ALA A 264 5.85 -9.62 -13.59
CA ALA A 264 5.89 -10.85 -12.80
C ALA A 264 4.48 -11.32 -12.41
N PHE A 265 3.62 -10.43 -11.93
CA PHE A 265 2.24 -10.75 -11.54
C PHE A 265 1.40 -11.22 -12.74
N TYR A 266 1.55 -10.59 -13.90
CA TYR A 266 0.88 -11.04 -15.12
C TYR A 266 1.28 -12.48 -15.47
N GLN A 267 2.57 -12.77 -15.47
CA GLN A 267 3.09 -14.09 -15.87
C GLN A 267 2.83 -15.17 -14.83
N LEU A 268 3.05 -14.88 -13.53
CA LEU A 268 3.08 -15.90 -12.48
C LEU A 268 1.77 -15.99 -11.68
N ALA A 269 0.94 -14.95 -11.68
CA ALA A 269 -0.31 -14.96 -10.95
C ALA A 269 -1.54 -14.99 -11.87
N LEU A 270 -1.70 -14.02 -12.78
CA LEU A 270 -2.92 -13.93 -13.60
C LEU A 270 -3.07 -15.08 -14.59
N LEU A 271 -1.98 -15.48 -15.28
CA LEU A 271 -2.03 -16.54 -16.30
C LEU A 271 -2.04 -17.95 -15.71
N ASN A 272 -1.67 -18.12 -14.43
CA ASN A 272 -1.43 -19.41 -13.78
C ASN A 272 -2.08 -19.51 -12.39
N GLY A 273 -3.01 -18.64 -12.08
CA GLY A 273 -3.74 -18.59 -10.80
C GLY A 273 -5.03 -19.41 -10.80
#